data_a4b2e3928310eaade1c655839646791c
#
_entry.id   a4b2e3928310eaade1c655839646791c
#
_cell.length_a   1.000
_cell.length_b   1.000
_cell.length_c   1.000
_cell.angle_alpha   90.00
_cell.angle_beta   90.00
_cell.angle_gamma   90.00
#
_symmetry.space_group_name_H-M   'P 1'
#
loop_
_entity.id
_entity.type
_entity.pdbx_description
1 polymer ?
#
loop_
_entity_poly.entity_id
_entity_poly.type
_entity_poly.pdbx_seq_one_letter_code
_entity_poly.pdbx_strand_id
1 'polypeptide(L)'
;MENLSNYDQYLSMAINWFWEFAPTFAFTLIILFVGLWFIKLINRFVRKFFEKADYDPALESFLMQIISVGLKVILFVAVVTQLGVKSSSLLAVLGSAGLAIGLALQGSLANFAGGILILFFKPFKVGDFISAQGVDGTVKEITIFTTKLNTFGNQLAIIPNAQLSNNNIINYNAEKTRRRSEERR
;
A
#
# COMPACT_ATOMS: atom_id res chain seq x y z
N MET A 1 -5.27 -24.08 62.51
CA MET A 1 -4.78 -22.69 62.39
C MET A 1 -3.97 -22.45 61.11
N GLU A 2 -3.29 -23.48 60.60
CA GLU A 2 -2.46 -23.37 59.38
C GLU A 2 -3.25 -23.09 58.09
N ASN A 3 -4.47 -23.61 57.98
CA ASN A 3 -5.32 -23.36 56.81
C ASN A 3 -5.86 -21.92 56.68
N LEU A 4 -6.06 -21.21 57.80
CA LEU A 4 -6.54 -19.82 57.80
C LEU A 4 -5.42 -18.85 57.36
N SER A 5 -4.17 -19.11 57.78
CA SER A 5 -3.01 -18.30 57.37
C SER A 5 -2.73 -18.37 55.87
N ASN A 6 -2.98 -19.54 55.26
CA ASN A 6 -2.84 -19.75 53.83
C ASN A 6 -3.92 -18.99 53.02
N TYR A 7 -5.17 -18.94 53.53
CA TYR A 7 -6.24 -18.16 52.87
C TYR A 7 -5.96 -16.68 52.85
N ASP A 8 -5.47 -16.09 53.95
CA ASP A 8 -5.13 -14.67 54.03
C ASP A 8 -3.95 -14.34 53.13
N GLN A 9 -3.02 -15.28 52.99
CA GLN A 9 -1.88 -15.11 52.07
C GLN A 9 -2.31 -15.14 50.59
N TYR A 10 -3.20 -16.05 50.19
CA TYR A 10 -3.74 -16.09 48.82
C TYR A 10 -4.62 -14.87 48.50
N LEU A 11 -5.43 -14.42 49.48
CA LEU A 11 -6.24 -13.21 49.32
C LEU A 11 -5.36 -11.97 49.14
N SER A 12 -4.32 -11.81 49.96
CA SER A 12 -3.42 -10.68 49.84
C SER A 12 -2.63 -10.69 48.51
N MET A 13 -2.19 -11.88 48.05
CA MET A 13 -1.56 -12.01 46.73
C MET A 13 -2.55 -11.65 45.60
N ALA A 14 -3.77 -12.09 45.64
CA ALA A 14 -4.79 -11.80 44.63
C ALA A 14 -5.14 -10.29 44.61
N ILE A 15 -5.27 -9.68 45.79
CA ILE A 15 -5.52 -8.23 45.91
C ILE A 15 -4.34 -7.44 45.38
N ASN A 16 -3.11 -7.76 45.74
CA ASN A 16 -1.91 -7.09 45.26
C ASN A 16 -1.75 -7.24 43.75
N TRP A 17 -1.95 -8.45 43.24
CA TRP A 17 -1.93 -8.69 41.79
C TRP A 17 -2.99 -7.85 41.06
N PHE A 18 -4.20 -7.76 41.60
CA PHE A 18 -5.27 -6.94 41.03
C PHE A 18 -4.87 -5.44 40.98
N TRP A 19 -4.36 -4.90 42.08
CA TRP A 19 -3.94 -3.48 42.11
C TRP A 19 -2.75 -3.19 41.23
N GLU A 20 -1.86 -4.15 41.06
CA GLU A 20 -0.71 -4.01 40.15
C GLU A 20 -1.15 -4.07 38.68
N PHE A 21 -2.11 -4.93 38.34
CA PHE A 21 -2.59 -5.15 36.98
C PHE A 21 -3.70 -4.16 36.57
N ALA A 22 -4.51 -3.69 37.49
CA ALA A 22 -5.66 -2.83 37.22
C ALA A 22 -5.32 -1.55 36.45
N PRO A 23 -4.23 -0.80 36.74
CA PRO A 23 -3.85 0.37 35.96
C PRO A 23 -3.50 0.03 34.52
N THR A 24 -2.74 -1.03 34.31
CA THR A 24 -2.36 -1.51 32.97
C THR A 24 -3.58 -1.92 32.15
N PHE A 25 -4.52 -2.63 32.79
CA PHE A 25 -5.77 -3.04 32.15
C PHE A 25 -6.64 -1.83 31.80
N ALA A 26 -6.79 -0.88 32.73
CA ALA A 26 -7.53 0.35 32.47
C ALA A 26 -6.94 1.16 31.32
N PHE A 27 -5.61 1.28 31.27
CA PHE A 27 -4.91 1.97 30.18
C PHE A 27 -5.08 1.26 28.84
N THR A 28 -5.06 -0.09 28.85
CA THR A 28 -5.32 -0.91 27.66
C THR A 28 -6.74 -0.71 27.13
N LEU A 29 -7.73 -0.62 27.99
CA LEU A 29 -9.10 -0.29 27.58
C LEU A 29 -9.21 1.10 26.96
N ILE A 30 -8.51 2.08 27.53
CA ILE A 30 -8.45 3.44 26.96
C ILE A 30 -7.85 3.39 25.55
N ILE A 31 -6.71 2.71 25.37
CA ILE A 31 -6.08 2.54 24.06
C ILE A 31 -7.05 1.87 23.08
N LEU A 32 -7.74 0.83 23.50
CA LEU A 32 -8.70 0.13 22.66
C LEU A 32 -9.88 1.03 22.23
N PHE A 33 -10.53 1.71 23.17
CA PHE A 33 -11.67 2.57 22.84
C PHE A 33 -11.27 3.80 22.02
N VAL A 34 -10.17 4.47 22.39
CA VAL A 34 -9.65 5.61 21.65
C VAL A 34 -9.20 5.17 20.25
N GLY A 35 -8.52 4.02 20.14
CA GLY A 35 -8.10 3.45 18.86
C GLY A 35 -9.27 3.10 17.95
N LEU A 36 -10.32 2.46 18.48
CA LEU A 36 -11.53 2.16 17.70
C LEU A 36 -12.26 3.43 17.27
N TRP A 37 -12.31 4.45 18.13
CA TRP A 37 -12.87 5.74 17.78
C TRP A 37 -12.06 6.42 16.66
N PHE A 38 -10.73 6.37 16.76
CA PHE A 38 -9.82 6.94 15.76
C PHE A 38 -9.95 6.21 14.40
N ILE A 39 -10.06 4.87 14.41
CA ILE A 39 -10.33 4.07 13.20
C ILE A 39 -11.66 4.50 12.54
N LYS A 40 -12.71 4.70 13.34
CA LYS A 40 -14.00 5.19 12.82
C LYS A 40 -13.87 6.59 12.21
N LEU A 41 -13.07 7.45 12.82
CA LEU A 41 -12.82 8.81 12.31
C LEU A 41 -12.09 8.76 10.96
N ILE A 42 -11.01 7.98 10.85
CA ILE A 42 -10.26 7.79 9.59
C ILE A 42 -11.18 7.22 8.51
N ASN A 43 -11.92 6.15 8.81
CA ASN A 43 -12.83 5.53 7.85
C ASN A 43 -13.90 6.52 7.36
N ARG A 44 -14.42 7.37 8.23
CA ARG A 44 -15.40 8.42 7.84
C ARG A 44 -14.77 9.47 6.94
N PHE A 45 -13.52 9.87 7.24
CA PHE A 45 -12.80 10.85 6.43
C PHE A 45 -12.48 10.29 5.04
N VAL A 46 -11.97 9.07 4.98
CA VAL A 46 -11.63 8.38 3.71
C VAL A 46 -12.89 8.20 2.86
N ARG A 47 -14.01 7.74 3.46
CA ARG A 47 -15.27 7.59 2.75
C ARG A 47 -15.73 8.91 2.11
N LYS A 48 -15.69 10.01 2.86
CA LYS A 48 -16.06 11.34 2.32
C LYS A 48 -15.19 11.78 1.15
N PHE A 49 -13.91 11.35 1.15
CA PHE A 49 -13.01 11.63 0.04
C PHE A 49 -13.42 10.86 -1.22
N PHE A 50 -13.76 9.57 -1.07
CA PHE A 50 -14.21 8.74 -2.20
C PHE A 50 -15.56 9.19 -2.76
N GLU A 51 -16.54 9.51 -1.90
CA GLU A 51 -17.84 10.02 -2.31
C GLU A 51 -17.74 11.28 -3.19
N LYS A 52 -16.73 12.14 -3.00
CA LYS A 52 -16.51 13.35 -3.82
C LYS A 52 -15.84 13.05 -5.17
N ALA A 53 -15.17 11.94 -5.33
CA ALA A 53 -14.32 11.66 -6.48
C ALA A 53 -14.97 10.73 -7.50
N ASP A 54 -16.26 10.33 -7.28
CA ASP A 54 -17.08 9.49 -8.17
C ASP A 54 -16.37 8.20 -8.64
N TYR A 55 -15.67 7.53 -7.70
CA TYR A 55 -15.01 6.26 -7.97
C TYR A 55 -16.01 5.10 -7.98
N ASP A 56 -15.61 4.00 -8.65
CA ASP A 56 -16.36 2.74 -8.63
C ASP A 56 -16.63 2.28 -7.18
N PRO A 57 -17.89 1.99 -6.80
CA PRO A 57 -18.24 1.54 -5.45
C PRO A 57 -17.51 0.28 -5.00
N ALA A 58 -17.15 -0.62 -5.92
CA ALA A 58 -16.39 -1.82 -5.59
C ALA A 58 -14.94 -1.47 -5.19
N LEU A 59 -14.31 -0.50 -5.87
CA LEU A 59 -12.98 0.00 -5.54
C LEU A 59 -12.99 0.70 -4.18
N GLU A 60 -13.99 1.56 -3.91
CA GLU A 60 -14.18 2.20 -2.62
C GLU A 60 -14.26 1.17 -1.49
N SER A 61 -15.16 0.19 -1.63
CA SER A 61 -15.36 -0.86 -0.63
C SER A 61 -14.07 -1.66 -0.36
N PHE A 62 -13.36 -2.01 -1.42
CA PHE A 62 -12.10 -2.76 -1.32
C PHE A 62 -11.01 -1.99 -0.57
N LEU A 63 -10.77 -0.73 -0.96
CA LEU A 63 -9.78 0.13 -0.31
C LEU A 63 -10.12 0.44 1.14
N MET A 64 -11.40 0.68 1.44
CA MET A 64 -11.88 0.88 2.80
C MET A 64 -11.65 -0.34 3.69
N GLN A 65 -11.85 -1.55 3.15
CA GLN A 65 -11.58 -2.79 3.88
C GLN A 65 -10.09 -2.95 4.18
N ILE A 66 -9.21 -2.72 3.20
CA ILE A 66 -7.75 -2.80 3.41
C ILE A 66 -7.30 -1.83 4.50
N ILE A 67 -7.71 -0.57 4.42
CA ILE A 67 -7.37 0.47 5.40
C ILE A 67 -7.90 0.08 6.79
N SER A 68 -9.17 -0.33 6.87
CA SER A 68 -9.80 -0.70 8.15
C SER A 68 -9.15 -1.92 8.80
N VAL A 69 -8.81 -2.95 8.02
CA VAL A 69 -8.11 -4.14 8.51
C VAL A 69 -6.70 -3.78 8.96
N GLY A 70 -5.94 -3.02 8.16
CA GLY A 70 -4.60 -2.59 8.53
C GLY A 70 -4.56 -1.80 9.85
N LEU A 71 -5.48 -0.84 10.01
CA LEU A 71 -5.59 -0.07 11.25
C LEU A 71 -5.99 -0.93 12.46
N LYS A 72 -6.89 -1.91 12.27
CA LYS A 72 -7.26 -2.86 13.34
C LYS A 72 -6.10 -3.76 13.73
N VAL A 73 -5.26 -4.19 12.78
CA VAL A 73 -4.06 -4.98 13.08
C VAL A 73 -3.08 -4.16 13.91
N ILE A 74 -2.85 -2.90 13.56
CA ILE A 74 -1.99 -1.99 14.34
C ILE A 74 -2.54 -1.80 15.76
N LEU A 75 -3.83 -1.54 15.89
CA LEU A 75 -4.49 -1.41 17.19
C LEU A 75 -4.38 -2.69 18.02
N PHE A 76 -4.59 -3.85 17.40
CA PHE A 76 -4.44 -5.15 18.05
C PHE A 76 -3.05 -5.35 18.63
N VAL A 77 -2.00 -5.03 17.85
CA VAL A 77 -0.61 -5.12 18.32
C VAL A 77 -0.36 -4.17 19.49
N ALA A 78 -0.85 -2.94 19.42
CA ALA A 78 -0.70 -1.97 20.50
C ALA A 78 -1.36 -2.47 21.81
N VAL A 79 -2.59 -3.00 21.72
CA VAL A 79 -3.35 -3.54 22.87
C VAL A 79 -2.64 -4.75 23.47
N VAL A 80 -2.21 -5.70 22.62
CA VAL A 80 -1.59 -6.95 23.11
C VAL A 80 -0.18 -6.68 23.70
N THR A 81 0.55 -5.73 23.15
CA THR A 81 1.84 -5.31 23.72
C THR A 81 1.65 -4.66 25.08
N GLN A 82 0.60 -3.84 25.26
CA GLN A 82 0.30 -3.23 26.55
C GLN A 82 -0.06 -4.26 27.63
N LEU A 83 -0.62 -5.40 27.24
CA LEU A 83 -0.91 -6.53 28.15
C LEU A 83 0.33 -7.38 28.49
N GLY A 84 1.53 -6.97 28.05
CA GLY A 84 2.80 -7.61 28.40
C GLY A 84 3.32 -8.63 27.39
N VAL A 85 2.67 -8.80 26.25
CA VAL A 85 3.21 -9.65 25.17
C VAL A 85 4.39 -8.95 24.53
N LYS A 86 5.51 -9.66 24.37
CA LYS A 86 6.73 -9.11 23.74
C LYS A 86 6.42 -8.65 22.31
N SER A 87 6.57 -7.37 22.07
CA SER A 87 6.35 -6.75 20.75
C SER A 87 7.21 -7.39 19.65
N SER A 88 8.42 -7.85 19.96
CA SER A 88 9.33 -8.50 19.01
C SER A 88 8.71 -9.71 18.32
N SER A 89 7.97 -10.55 19.03
CA SER A 89 7.31 -11.72 18.44
C SER A 89 6.18 -11.32 17.48
N LEU A 90 5.38 -10.31 17.85
CA LEU A 90 4.32 -9.78 17.00
C LEU A 90 4.88 -9.11 15.75
N LEU A 91 5.95 -8.32 15.91
CA LEU A 91 6.63 -7.67 14.80
C LEU A 91 7.28 -8.68 13.84
N ALA A 92 7.82 -9.80 14.35
CA ALA A 92 8.33 -10.86 13.51
C ALA A 92 7.24 -11.49 12.63
N VAL A 93 6.06 -11.78 13.21
CA VAL A 93 4.91 -12.32 12.46
C VAL A 93 4.40 -11.30 11.44
N LEU A 94 4.23 -10.04 11.83
CA LEU A 94 3.81 -8.98 10.92
C LEU A 94 4.83 -8.72 9.82
N GLY A 95 6.13 -8.77 10.15
CA GLY A 95 7.21 -8.61 9.19
C GLY A 95 7.21 -9.71 8.14
N SER A 96 7.05 -10.97 8.55
CA SER A 96 6.96 -12.10 7.61
C SER A 96 5.71 -12.04 6.74
N ALA A 97 4.55 -11.68 7.32
CA ALA A 97 3.32 -11.45 6.55
C ALA A 97 3.46 -10.27 5.57
N GLY A 98 4.06 -9.15 6.02
CA GLY A 98 4.36 -7.99 5.18
C GLY A 98 5.29 -8.32 4.02
N LEU A 99 6.33 -9.13 4.28
CA LEU A 99 7.23 -9.61 3.23
C LEU A 99 6.49 -10.46 2.20
N ALA A 100 5.64 -11.39 2.64
CA ALA A 100 4.84 -12.22 1.74
C ALA A 100 3.90 -11.38 0.86
N ILE A 101 3.21 -10.38 1.45
CA ILE A 101 2.36 -9.44 0.72
C ILE A 101 3.20 -8.59 -0.24
N GLY A 102 4.36 -8.09 0.19
CA GLY A 102 5.26 -7.30 -0.65
C GLY A 102 5.75 -8.07 -1.88
N LEU A 103 6.13 -9.33 -1.70
CA LEU A 103 6.52 -10.22 -2.81
C LEU A 103 5.33 -10.51 -3.75
N ALA A 104 4.13 -10.71 -3.22
CA ALA A 104 2.94 -10.92 -4.03
C ALA A 104 2.57 -9.68 -4.87
N LEU A 105 2.83 -8.48 -4.35
CA LEU A 105 2.53 -7.20 -5.01
C LEU A 105 3.72 -6.60 -5.79
N GLN A 106 4.87 -7.27 -5.81
CA GLN A 106 6.12 -6.76 -6.40
C GLN A 106 5.94 -6.23 -7.82
N GLY A 107 5.22 -6.96 -8.68
CA GLY A 107 4.98 -6.55 -10.07
C GLY A 107 4.15 -5.26 -10.17
N SER A 108 3.11 -5.14 -9.35
CA SER A 108 2.27 -3.94 -9.32
C SER A 108 3.05 -2.72 -8.78
N LEU A 109 3.84 -2.92 -7.74
CA LEU A 109 4.67 -1.87 -7.15
C LEU A 109 5.77 -1.40 -8.12
N ALA A 110 6.37 -2.32 -8.89
CA ALA A 110 7.33 -1.98 -9.94
C ALA A 110 6.68 -1.13 -11.06
N ASN A 111 5.46 -1.47 -11.47
CA ASN A 111 4.71 -0.69 -12.45
C ASN A 111 4.34 0.71 -11.94
N PHE A 112 3.93 0.81 -10.68
CA PHE A 112 3.67 2.09 -10.03
C PHE A 112 4.91 2.99 -10.00
N ALA A 113 6.04 2.44 -9.55
CA ALA A 113 7.33 3.15 -9.54
C ALA A 113 7.76 3.56 -10.96
N GLY A 114 7.62 2.66 -11.96
CA GLY A 114 7.88 2.96 -13.37
C GLY A 114 7.03 4.11 -13.89
N GLY A 115 5.74 4.14 -13.54
CA GLY A 115 4.84 5.25 -13.90
C GLY A 115 5.29 6.58 -13.32
N ILE A 116 5.70 6.61 -12.05
CA ILE A 116 6.25 7.83 -11.41
C ILE A 116 7.52 8.28 -12.13
N LEU A 117 8.45 7.37 -12.43
CA LEU A 117 9.70 7.69 -13.14
C LEU A 117 9.42 8.26 -14.53
N ILE A 118 8.49 7.68 -15.29
CA ILE A 118 8.10 8.18 -16.62
C ILE A 118 7.52 9.60 -16.51
N LEU A 119 6.63 9.85 -15.55
CA LEU A 119 6.00 11.16 -15.36
C LEU A 119 6.98 12.23 -14.86
N PHE A 120 7.97 11.84 -14.06
CA PHE A 120 8.95 12.75 -13.49
C PHE A 120 10.05 13.10 -14.49
N PHE A 121 10.71 12.09 -15.06
CA PHE A 121 11.82 12.28 -16.00
C PHE A 121 11.38 12.55 -17.44
N LYS A 122 10.15 12.17 -17.81
CA LYS A 122 9.54 12.38 -19.12
C LYS A 122 10.41 11.93 -20.30
N PRO A 123 10.90 10.68 -20.32
CA PRO A 123 11.63 10.16 -21.47
C PRO A 123 10.80 10.19 -22.76
N PHE A 124 9.48 10.17 -22.61
CA PHE A 124 8.49 10.43 -23.65
C PHE A 124 7.26 11.10 -23.04
N LYS A 125 6.41 11.68 -23.88
CA LYS A 125 5.18 12.40 -23.50
C LYS A 125 4.00 11.84 -24.26
N VAL A 126 2.80 12.15 -23.79
CA VAL A 126 1.57 11.89 -24.55
C VAL A 126 1.66 12.62 -25.89
N GLY A 127 1.42 11.89 -26.98
CA GLY A 127 1.55 12.36 -28.34
C GLY A 127 2.87 11.97 -29.03
N ASP A 128 3.89 11.54 -28.30
CA ASP A 128 5.14 11.07 -28.88
C ASP A 128 4.95 9.71 -29.58
N PHE A 129 5.63 9.51 -30.71
CA PHE A 129 5.72 8.21 -31.36
C PHE A 129 6.94 7.48 -30.81
N ILE A 130 6.72 6.32 -30.20
CA ILE A 130 7.77 5.52 -29.57
C ILE A 130 7.77 4.09 -30.08
N SER A 131 8.95 3.46 -30.03
CA SER A 131 9.15 2.02 -30.18
C SER A 131 9.61 1.45 -28.85
N ALA A 132 8.86 0.52 -28.29
CA ALA A 132 9.18 -0.11 -27.03
C ALA A 132 8.55 -1.51 -26.94
N GLN A 133 9.27 -2.46 -26.37
CA GLN A 133 8.78 -3.85 -26.15
C GLN A 133 8.25 -4.53 -27.45
N GLY A 134 8.86 -4.22 -28.61
CA GLY A 134 8.44 -4.76 -29.91
C GLY A 134 7.14 -4.15 -30.46
N VAL A 135 6.66 -3.06 -29.88
CA VAL A 135 5.46 -2.33 -30.31
C VAL A 135 5.83 -0.90 -30.67
N ASP A 136 5.38 -0.49 -31.85
CA ASP A 136 5.51 0.88 -32.34
C ASP A 136 4.16 1.60 -32.29
N GLY A 137 4.12 2.79 -31.72
CA GLY A 137 2.88 3.53 -31.62
C GLY A 137 3.00 4.91 -31.00
N THR A 138 1.94 5.68 -31.12
CA THR A 138 1.82 6.99 -30.48
C THR A 138 1.30 6.83 -29.06
N VAL A 139 1.96 7.46 -28.10
CA VAL A 139 1.55 7.48 -26.70
C VAL A 139 0.19 8.18 -26.57
N LYS A 140 -0.84 7.43 -26.23
CA LYS A 140 -2.20 7.94 -26.05
C LYS A 140 -2.43 8.44 -24.62
N GLU A 141 -1.96 7.66 -23.63
CA GLU A 141 -2.19 7.94 -22.23
C GLU A 141 -1.12 7.26 -21.37
N ILE A 142 -0.70 7.90 -20.30
CA ILE A 142 0.16 7.35 -19.27
C ILE A 142 -0.67 7.26 -18.00
N THR A 143 -0.96 6.03 -17.54
CA THR A 143 -1.70 5.76 -16.30
C THR A 143 -0.74 5.36 -15.18
N ILE A 144 -1.28 5.14 -13.98
CA ILE A 144 -0.48 4.80 -12.80
C ILE A 144 0.36 3.52 -13.00
N PHE A 145 -0.18 2.49 -13.67
CA PHE A 145 0.48 1.19 -13.83
C PHE A 145 0.87 0.86 -15.27
N THR A 146 0.25 1.51 -16.25
CA THR A 146 0.41 1.19 -17.67
C THR A 146 0.47 2.43 -18.53
N THR A 147 1.16 2.32 -19.66
CA THR A 147 1.12 3.31 -20.75
C THR A 147 0.38 2.70 -21.93
N LYS A 148 -0.53 3.46 -22.53
CA LYS A 148 -1.33 3.07 -23.68
C LYS A 148 -0.76 3.69 -24.95
N LEU A 149 -0.49 2.86 -25.95
CA LEU A 149 -0.06 3.28 -27.26
C LEU A 149 -1.14 3.00 -28.31
N ASN A 150 -1.27 3.90 -29.27
CA ASN A 150 -2.04 3.66 -30.48
C ASN A 150 -1.10 3.27 -31.61
N THR A 151 -1.22 2.02 -32.13
CA THR A 151 -0.38 1.50 -33.21
C THR A 151 -0.85 1.99 -34.57
N PHE A 152 -0.04 1.78 -35.61
CA PHE A 152 -0.41 2.12 -37.01
C PHE A 152 -1.70 1.47 -37.48
N GLY A 153 -2.00 0.24 -37.01
CA GLY A 153 -3.26 -0.44 -37.30
C GLY A 153 -4.45 0.06 -36.50
N ASN A 154 -4.32 1.21 -35.81
CA ASN A 154 -5.31 1.78 -34.89
C ASN A 154 -5.70 0.83 -33.76
N GLN A 155 -4.77 -0.01 -33.33
CA GLN A 155 -4.94 -0.93 -32.20
C GLN A 155 -4.42 -0.29 -30.93
N LEU A 156 -5.06 -0.56 -29.81
CA LEU A 156 -4.61 -0.13 -28.50
C LEU A 156 -3.63 -1.15 -27.91
N ALA A 157 -2.37 -0.78 -27.79
CA ALA A 157 -1.38 -1.55 -27.04
C ALA A 157 -1.26 -0.99 -25.61
N ILE A 158 -1.32 -1.89 -24.63
CA ILE A 158 -1.22 -1.53 -23.21
C ILE A 158 0.06 -2.17 -22.68
N ILE A 159 1.02 -1.33 -22.31
CA ILE A 159 2.35 -1.75 -21.86
C ILE A 159 2.50 -1.41 -20.37
N PRO A 160 2.90 -2.36 -19.52
CA PRO A 160 3.21 -2.10 -18.11
C PRO A 160 4.35 -1.08 -17.96
N ASN A 161 4.19 -0.09 -17.07
CA ASN A 161 5.16 0.99 -16.91
C ASN A 161 6.55 0.50 -16.48
N ALA A 162 6.64 -0.58 -15.70
CA ALA A 162 7.91 -1.17 -15.30
C ALA A 162 8.72 -1.66 -16.51
N GLN A 163 8.07 -2.15 -17.54
CA GLN A 163 8.76 -2.58 -18.76
C GLN A 163 9.30 -1.38 -19.55
N LEU A 164 8.56 -0.27 -19.56
CA LEU A 164 9.01 0.95 -20.23
C LEU A 164 10.13 1.66 -19.45
N SER A 165 10.04 1.70 -18.12
CA SER A 165 11.07 2.39 -17.32
C SER A 165 12.39 1.64 -17.23
N ASN A 166 12.38 0.30 -17.37
CA ASN A 166 13.56 -0.54 -17.16
C ASN A 166 14.23 -1.02 -18.46
N ASN A 167 13.60 -0.81 -19.60
CA ASN A 167 14.12 -1.27 -20.90
C ASN A 167 14.32 -0.11 -21.86
N ASN A 168 14.95 -0.42 -23.00
CA ASN A 168 15.20 0.55 -24.04
C ASN A 168 13.91 1.05 -24.67
N ILE A 169 13.82 2.35 -24.85
CA ILE A 169 12.75 3.04 -25.57
C ILE A 169 13.39 3.89 -26.67
N ILE A 170 12.87 3.80 -27.88
CA ILE A 170 13.22 4.72 -28.96
C ILE A 170 12.09 5.74 -29.05
N ASN A 171 12.39 6.99 -28.66
CA ASN A 171 11.46 8.10 -28.84
C ASN A 171 11.81 8.85 -30.14
N TYR A 172 10.93 8.74 -31.12
CA TYR A 172 11.12 9.35 -32.43
C TYR A 172 10.83 10.85 -32.46
N ASN A 173 10.25 11.40 -31.42
CA ASN A 173 9.89 12.83 -31.32
C ASN A 173 10.82 13.62 -30.39
N ALA A 174 11.75 12.97 -29.68
CA ALA A 174 12.65 13.62 -28.73
C ALA A 174 13.60 14.58 -29.40
N GLU A 175 14.14 14.21 -30.59
CA GLU A 175 15.11 15.00 -31.33
C GLU A 175 14.48 15.74 -32.53
N LYS A 176 14.86 16.98 -32.73
CA LYS A 176 14.30 17.86 -33.79
C LYS A 176 14.70 17.45 -35.21
N THR A 177 15.83 16.75 -35.35
CA THR A 177 16.37 16.40 -36.65
C THR A 177 16.64 14.90 -36.76
N ARG A 178 16.27 14.30 -37.89
CA ARG A 178 16.58 12.90 -38.24
C ARG A 178 17.44 12.85 -39.49
N ARG A 179 18.38 11.90 -39.53
CA ARG A 179 19.13 11.60 -40.72
C ARG A 179 18.19 10.97 -41.76
N ARG A 180 18.04 11.63 -42.91
CA ARG A 180 17.35 11.09 -44.08
C ARG A 180 18.38 10.38 -44.93
N SER A 181 18.32 9.06 -45.07
CA SER A 181 19.09 8.36 -46.10
C SER A 181 18.43 8.60 -47.46
N GLU A 182 19.02 9.49 -48.26
CA GLU A 182 18.65 9.57 -49.66
C GLU A 182 19.38 8.44 -50.38
N GLU A 183 18.63 7.45 -50.85
CA GLU A 183 19.14 6.48 -51.82
C GLU A 183 19.35 7.21 -53.12
N ARG A 184 20.61 7.56 -53.45
CA ARG A 184 20.97 8.00 -54.81
C ARG A 184 20.88 6.76 -55.71
N ARG A 185 19.87 6.76 -56.60
CA ARG A 185 19.84 5.91 -57.78
C ARG A 185 20.82 6.44 -58.83
#